data_fb2af5ce54bd162bbc4f4d33be4ddb0c
#
_entry.id   fb2af5ce54bd162bbc4f4d33be4ddb0c
#
_cell.length_a   1.000
_cell.length_b   1.000
_cell.length_c   1.000
_cell.angle_alpha   90.00
_cell.angle_beta   90.00
_cell.angle_gamma   90.00
#
_symmetry.space_group_name_H-M   'P 1'
#
loop_
_entity.id
_entity.type
_entity.pdbx_description
1 polymer ?
#
loop_
_entity_poly.entity_id
_entity_poly.type
_entity_poly.pdbx_seq_one_letter_code
_entity_poly.pdbx_strand_id
1 'polypeptide(L)'
;MRKNMELSKEKIESFVEKFYEYFGTGYDFEEFLKIYLEKIGLDEVHVTQRSRDGGIDLKAIRNGIGGFSDSDIVEYYVQAKRYSPNSTIPVSKIRELKGTIPFGHKGVFITTAKFSVDAVKEATNDISKPVILIDGKSLILSCIDYEIGFTFSPVFSKKTMDKLMAKTNGINNAVVDNDIGETSVVTVDKIISINDIRARILRLPRMIAKFIPLDQQKAIVCFNGLPAKELNLDRTRTYFGGVSEFYKKFNLISEDGTYVPTKAVWKYCNGKFDIRLDR
;
A
#
# COMPACT_ATOMS: atom_id res chain seq x y z
N MET A 1 -9.11 -5.31 -1.87
CA MET A 1 -8.99 -6.76 -1.94
C MET A 1 -7.70 -7.05 -2.68
N ARG A 2 -6.60 -7.35 -1.97
CA ARG A 2 -5.56 -8.11 -2.66
C ARG A 2 -6.23 -9.42 -3.00
N LYS A 3 -6.74 -9.53 -4.23
CA LYS A 3 -6.99 -10.83 -4.79
C LYS A 3 -5.66 -11.56 -4.64
N ASN A 4 -5.61 -12.65 -3.87
CA ASN A 4 -4.59 -13.65 -4.01
C ASN A 4 -4.74 -14.25 -5.43
N MET A 5 -4.45 -13.43 -6.41
CA MET A 5 -4.18 -13.88 -7.75
C MET A 5 -2.72 -14.28 -7.69
N GLU A 6 -2.47 -15.55 -7.37
CA GLU A 6 -1.16 -16.15 -7.58
C GLU A 6 -0.91 -16.12 -9.09
N LEU A 7 -0.45 -14.95 -9.55
CA LEU A 7 0.05 -14.83 -10.90
C LEU A 7 1.35 -15.62 -10.95
N SER A 8 1.44 -16.55 -11.87
CA SER A 8 2.71 -17.26 -12.10
C SER A 8 3.79 -16.24 -12.51
N LYS A 9 5.03 -16.58 -12.24
CA LYS A 9 6.19 -15.72 -12.59
C LYS A 9 6.19 -15.41 -14.10
N GLU A 10 5.93 -16.42 -14.92
CA GLU A 10 5.87 -16.29 -16.38
C GLU A 10 4.77 -15.31 -16.82
N LYS A 11 3.64 -15.31 -16.13
CA LYS A 11 2.54 -14.38 -16.45
C LYS A 11 2.91 -12.94 -16.14
N ILE A 12 3.59 -12.71 -15.01
CA ILE A 12 4.08 -11.37 -14.65
C ILE A 12 5.14 -10.91 -15.67
N GLU A 13 6.08 -11.75 -16.04
CA GLU A 13 7.10 -11.45 -17.03
C GLU A 13 6.47 -11.13 -18.40
N SER A 14 5.47 -11.89 -18.84
CA SER A 14 4.70 -11.59 -20.05
C SER A 14 3.99 -10.23 -19.98
N PHE A 15 3.50 -9.82 -18.81
CA PHE A 15 2.90 -8.48 -18.66
C PHE A 15 3.95 -7.37 -18.71
N VAL A 16 5.13 -7.57 -18.13
CA VAL A 16 6.23 -6.61 -18.23
C VAL A 16 6.66 -6.39 -19.69
N GLU A 17 6.76 -7.47 -20.48
CA GLU A 17 7.09 -7.39 -21.90
C GLU A 17 6.03 -6.61 -22.68
N LYS A 18 4.75 -6.96 -22.52
CA LYS A 18 3.63 -6.25 -23.16
C LYS A 18 3.57 -4.78 -22.77
N PHE A 19 3.88 -4.49 -21.52
CA PHE A 19 3.92 -3.12 -21.00
C PHE A 19 5.07 -2.32 -21.61
N TYR A 20 6.25 -2.94 -21.72
CA TYR A 20 7.39 -2.37 -22.41
C TYR A 20 7.09 -2.12 -23.90
N GLU A 21 6.47 -3.04 -24.61
CA GLU A 21 6.11 -2.93 -26.01
C GLU A 21 5.05 -1.85 -26.26
N TYR A 22 4.10 -1.68 -25.34
CA TYR A 22 3.02 -0.69 -25.46
C TYR A 22 3.55 0.73 -25.54
N PHE A 23 4.57 1.08 -24.78
CA PHE A 23 5.17 2.40 -24.82
C PHE A 23 6.19 2.46 -25.96
N GLY A 24 5.89 3.22 -27.04
CA GLY A 24 6.80 3.38 -28.17
C GLY A 24 8.08 4.08 -27.79
N THR A 25 8.03 5.05 -26.89
CA THR A 25 9.16 5.90 -26.48
C THR A 25 9.28 5.99 -24.94
N GLY A 26 10.43 6.50 -24.48
CA GLY A 26 10.58 6.85 -23.06
C GLY A 26 9.63 7.98 -22.64
N TYR A 27 9.24 8.84 -23.57
CA TYR A 27 8.31 9.94 -23.34
C TYR A 27 6.91 9.45 -23.03
N ASP A 28 6.40 8.49 -23.79
CA ASP A 28 5.10 7.88 -23.52
C ASP A 28 5.07 7.21 -22.14
N PHE A 29 6.23 6.65 -21.74
CA PHE A 29 6.38 6.04 -20.43
C PHE A 29 6.37 7.08 -19.31
N GLU A 30 7.01 8.24 -19.49
CA GLU A 30 6.99 9.35 -18.52
C GLU A 30 5.59 9.90 -18.33
N GLU A 31 4.84 10.13 -19.42
CA GLU A 31 3.43 10.56 -19.37
C GLU A 31 2.52 9.54 -18.65
N PHE A 32 2.72 8.26 -18.93
CA PHE A 32 2.03 7.21 -18.21
C PHE A 32 2.36 7.26 -16.71
N LEU A 33 3.61 7.46 -16.34
CA LEU A 33 4.02 7.50 -14.94
C LEU A 33 3.41 8.67 -14.18
N LYS A 34 3.09 9.78 -14.83
CA LYS A 34 2.30 10.84 -14.23
C LYS A 34 0.95 10.30 -13.74
N ILE A 35 0.20 9.65 -14.61
CA ILE A 35 -1.10 9.05 -14.27
C ILE A 35 -0.93 7.99 -13.16
N TYR A 36 0.11 7.17 -13.25
CA TYR A 36 0.42 6.14 -12.27
C TYR A 36 0.66 6.72 -10.87
N LEU A 37 1.53 7.74 -10.77
CA LEU A 37 1.89 8.36 -9.50
C LEU A 37 0.69 9.04 -8.84
N GLU A 38 -0.16 9.73 -9.61
CA GLU A 38 -1.42 10.31 -9.13
C GLU A 38 -2.36 9.22 -8.59
N LYS A 39 -2.52 8.12 -9.32
CA LYS A 39 -3.39 7.01 -8.90
C LYS A 39 -2.92 6.27 -7.66
N ILE A 40 -1.61 6.21 -7.42
CA ILE A 40 -1.07 5.61 -6.19
C ILE A 40 -1.09 6.58 -5.00
N GLY A 41 -1.53 7.84 -5.22
CA GLY A 41 -1.79 8.83 -4.17
C GLY A 41 -0.66 9.81 -3.92
N LEU A 42 0.10 10.16 -4.94
CA LEU A 42 0.94 11.35 -4.95
C LEU A 42 0.16 12.53 -5.53
N ASP A 43 0.48 13.72 -5.06
CA ASP A 43 -0.14 14.98 -5.46
C ASP A 43 0.84 15.78 -6.33
N GLU A 44 0.32 16.77 -7.06
CA GLU A 44 1.08 17.73 -7.88
C GLU A 44 2.16 17.05 -8.75
N VAL A 45 1.77 16.02 -9.49
CA VAL A 45 2.70 15.29 -10.35
C VAL A 45 2.96 16.07 -11.63
N HIS A 46 4.20 16.44 -11.85
CA HIS A 46 4.63 17.20 -13.03
C HIS A 46 5.75 16.49 -13.76
N VAL A 47 5.64 16.40 -15.10
CA VAL A 47 6.75 16.01 -15.97
C VAL A 47 7.69 17.19 -16.12
N THR A 48 8.96 17.00 -15.89
CA THR A 48 9.98 18.06 -15.95
C THR A 48 10.44 18.32 -17.38
N GLN A 49 10.98 19.53 -17.65
CA GLN A 49 11.55 19.84 -18.96
C GLN A 49 13.00 19.34 -19.03
N ARG A 50 13.30 18.54 -20.05
CA ARG A 50 14.55 17.75 -20.24
C ARG A 50 15.89 18.48 -20.16
N SER A 51 15.95 19.79 -20.19
CA SER A 51 17.21 20.50 -20.47
C SER A 51 17.98 21.04 -19.26
N ARG A 52 17.43 20.95 -18.04
CA ARG A 52 18.04 21.60 -16.87
C ARG A 52 18.01 20.82 -15.54
N ASP A 53 17.33 19.69 -15.46
CA ASP A 53 16.98 19.08 -14.16
C ASP A 53 17.80 17.83 -13.79
N GLY A 54 19.03 17.68 -14.33
CA GLY A 54 19.96 16.62 -13.90
C GLY A 54 19.47 15.18 -14.12
N GLY A 55 18.51 14.95 -15.05
CA GLY A 55 17.96 13.62 -15.33
C GLY A 55 16.73 13.25 -14.50
N ILE A 56 16.13 14.22 -13.82
CA ILE A 56 14.82 14.06 -13.19
C ILE A 56 13.75 14.18 -14.28
N ASP A 57 12.90 13.15 -14.38
CA ASP A 57 11.88 13.09 -15.43
C ASP A 57 10.50 13.55 -14.89
N LEU A 58 10.21 13.33 -13.59
CA LEU A 58 9.00 13.84 -12.94
C LEU A 58 9.30 14.33 -11.51
N LYS A 59 8.47 15.26 -11.04
CA LYS A 59 8.40 15.67 -9.62
C LYS A 59 6.99 15.44 -9.11
N ALA A 60 6.87 15.06 -7.86
CA ALA A 60 5.60 14.87 -7.19
C ALA A 60 5.72 15.24 -5.73
N ILE A 61 4.62 15.57 -5.09
CA ILE A 61 4.58 15.80 -3.65
C ILE A 61 3.68 14.77 -2.99
N ARG A 62 3.94 14.58 -1.72
CA ARG A 62 3.00 13.91 -0.83
C ARG A 62 2.69 14.87 0.31
N ASN A 63 1.45 15.35 0.33
CA ASN A 63 0.97 16.17 1.40
C ASN A 63 0.99 15.40 2.72
N GLY A 64 1.46 16.05 3.77
CA GLY A 64 1.45 15.53 5.12
C GLY A 64 0.04 15.34 5.68
N ILE A 65 -0.04 14.88 6.91
CA ILE A 65 -1.33 14.65 7.57
C ILE A 65 -1.93 16.01 7.97
N GLY A 66 -2.99 16.40 7.27
CA GLY A 66 -3.86 17.50 7.71
C GLY A 66 -3.47 18.92 7.31
N GLY A 67 -2.45 19.10 6.46
CA GLY A 67 -2.08 20.44 5.96
C GLY A 67 -1.59 21.41 7.06
N PHE A 68 -1.01 20.88 8.13
CA PHE A 68 -0.61 21.69 9.28
C PHE A 68 0.64 22.54 9.05
N SER A 69 1.47 22.19 8.09
CA SER A 69 2.70 22.94 7.80
C SER A 69 3.31 22.50 6.48
N ASP A 70 3.94 23.41 5.77
CA ASP A 70 4.75 23.12 4.58
C ASP A 70 5.91 22.18 4.89
N SER A 71 6.32 22.07 6.16
CA SER A 71 7.35 21.13 6.61
C SER A 71 6.94 19.66 6.59
N ASP A 72 5.64 19.37 6.45
CA ASP A 72 5.10 18.00 6.31
C ASP A 72 5.02 17.53 4.85
N ILE A 73 5.37 18.40 3.90
CA ILE A 73 5.39 18.07 2.47
C ILE A 73 6.69 17.29 2.16
N VAL A 74 6.54 16.12 1.58
CA VAL A 74 7.67 15.34 1.08
C VAL A 74 7.68 15.41 -0.44
N GLU A 75 8.71 16.01 -1.02
CA GLU A 75 8.91 15.99 -2.46
C GLU A 75 9.59 14.68 -2.92
N TYR A 76 9.13 14.19 -4.06
CA TYR A 76 9.65 13.02 -4.74
C TYR A 76 10.27 13.43 -6.07
N TYR A 77 11.53 13.07 -6.26
CA TYR A 77 12.32 13.27 -7.47
C TYR A 77 12.34 11.95 -8.22
N VAL A 78 11.64 11.88 -9.35
CA VAL A 78 11.40 10.63 -10.06
C VAL A 78 12.25 10.58 -11.33
N GLN A 79 13.01 9.50 -11.48
CA GLN A 79 13.68 9.15 -12.71
C GLN A 79 13.00 7.94 -13.35
N ALA A 80 12.64 8.07 -14.62
CA ALA A 80 11.94 7.08 -15.41
C ALA A 80 12.86 6.54 -16.52
N LYS A 81 12.99 5.21 -16.62
CA LYS A 81 13.79 4.61 -17.69
C LYS A 81 13.06 3.41 -18.30
N ARG A 82 12.56 3.63 -19.51
CA ARG A 82 12.01 2.56 -20.33
C ARG A 82 13.15 1.77 -20.97
N TYR A 83 13.58 0.71 -20.31
CA TYR A 83 14.61 -0.20 -20.82
C TYR A 83 14.03 -1.59 -21.04
N SER A 84 14.69 -2.37 -21.91
CA SER A 84 14.29 -3.77 -22.14
C SER A 84 14.12 -4.52 -20.80
N PRO A 85 13.06 -5.33 -20.62
CA PRO A 85 12.82 -6.11 -19.42
C PRO A 85 13.97 -7.02 -19.00
N ASN A 86 14.80 -7.41 -19.97
CA ASN A 86 15.96 -8.27 -19.75
C ASN A 86 17.23 -7.49 -19.39
N SER A 87 17.21 -6.16 -19.45
CA SER A 87 18.34 -5.33 -19.05
C SER A 87 18.37 -5.11 -17.53
N THR A 88 19.52 -4.65 -17.04
CA THR A 88 19.77 -4.42 -15.62
C THR A 88 20.29 -3.01 -15.40
N ILE A 89 19.68 -2.27 -14.49
CA ILE A 89 20.10 -0.94 -14.08
C ILE A 89 21.31 -1.04 -13.16
N PRO A 90 22.45 -0.44 -13.54
CA PRO A 90 23.65 -0.47 -12.71
C PRO A 90 23.58 0.53 -11.55
N VAL A 91 24.43 0.33 -10.53
CA VAL A 91 24.54 1.18 -9.33
C VAL A 91 24.84 2.65 -9.66
N SER A 92 25.57 2.92 -10.74
CA SER A 92 25.91 4.29 -11.17
C SER A 92 24.66 5.16 -11.38
N LYS A 93 23.57 4.57 -11.92
CA LYS A 93 22.32 5.30 -12.15
C LYS A 93 21.62 5.70 -10.85
N ILE A 94 21.75 4.89 -9.81
CA ILE A 94 21.21 5.24 -8.50
C ILE A 94 22.03 6.36 -7.85
N ARG A 95 23.36 6.34 -8.00
CA ARG A 95 24.24 7.40 -7.53
C ARG A 95 24.00 8.72 -8.26
N GLU A 96 23.79 8.67 -9.57
CA GLU A 96 23.41 9.84 -10.37
C GLU A 96 22.13 10.47 -9.81
N LEU A 97 21.07 9.66 -9.60
CA LEU A 97 19.82 10.15 -9.03
C LEU A 97 20.01 10.73 -7.62
N LYS A 98 20.75 10.04 -6.73
CA LYS A 98 21.06 10.56 -5.38
C LYS A 98 21.77 11.92 -5.42
N GLY A 99 22.61 12.15 -6.41
CA GLY A 99 23.31 13.43 -6.62
C GLY A 99 22.37 14.59 -6.91
N THR A 100 21.21 14.34 -7.49
CA THR A 100 20.22 15.37 -7.86
C THR A 100 19.15 15.63 -6.78
N ILE A 101 18.98 14.71 -5.82
CA ILE A 101 17.96 14.84 -4.76
C ILE A 101 18.46 15.84 -3.71
N PRO A 102 17.70 16.90 -3.39
CA PRO A 102 18.00 17.77 -2.27
C PRO A 102 17.89 17.04 -0.92
N PHE A 103 18.52 17.59 0.10
CA PHE A 103 18.47 17.04 1.44
C PHE A 103 17.03 17.05 1.99
N GLY A 104 16.61 15.94 2.61
CA GLY A 104 15.27 15.79 3.19
C GLY A 104 14.19 15.32 2.22
N HIS A 105 14.51 15.22 0.92
CA HIS A 105 13.59 14.72 -0.10
C HIS A 105 13.87 13.26 -0.49
N LYS A 106 13.02 12.66 -1.32
CA LYS A 106 13.12 11.25 -1.71
C LYS A 106 13.28 11.09 -3.22
N GLY A 107 14.14 10.16 -3.60
CA GLY A 107 14.21 9.70 -4.97
C GLY A 107 13.27 8.54 -5.25
N VAL A 108 12.81 8.45 -6.49
CA VAL A 108 12.11 7.27 -7.01
C VAL A 108 12.73 6.93 -8.36
N PHE A 109 13.20 5.71 -8.53
CA PHE A 109 13.66 5.23 -9.83
C PHE A 109 12.69 4.17 -10.33
N ILE A 110 12.02 4.45 -11.45
CA ILE A 110 11.02 3.57 -12.06
C ILE A 110 11.54 3.08 -13.41
N THR A 111 11.50 1.78 -13.63
CA THR A 111 11.95 1.19 -14.90
C THR A 111 11.12 -0.03 -15.29
N THR A 112 11.11 -0.35 -16.57
CA THR A 112 10.61 -1.63 -17.09
C THR A 112 11.65 -2.75 -16.99
N ALA A 113 12.90 -2.44 -16.64
CA ALA A 113 14.02 -3.36 -16.46
C ALA A 113 14.13 -3.89 -15.02
N LYS A 114 15.24 -4.54 -14.69
CA LYS A 114 15.59 -5.02 -13.35
C LYS A 114 16.69 -4.14 -12.75
N PHE A 115 16.86 -4.18 -11.43
CA PHE A 115 17.99 -3.53 -10.76
C PHE A 115 19.08 -4.55 -10.42
N SER A 116 20.34 -4.13 -10.50
CA SER A 116 21.44 -4.93 -9.99
C SER A 116 21.40 -5.01 -8.46
N VAL A 117 22.03 -6.04 -7.89
CA VAL A 117 22.12 -6.20 -6.42
C VAL A 117 22.76 -4.98 -5.77
N ASP A 118 23.80 -4.43 -6.42
CA ASP A 118 24.51 -3.25 -5.90
C ASP A 118 23.66 -1.97 -6.02
N ALA A 119 22.82 -1.86 -7.05
CA ALA A 119 21.86 -0.76 -7.16
C ALA A 119 20.81 -0.80 -6.02
N VAL A 120 20.33 -1.99 -5.68
CA VAL A 120 19.39 -2.17 -4.56
C VAL A 120 20.04 -1.79 -3.22
N LYS A 121 21.28 -2.24 -2.98
CA LYS A 121 22.03 -1.87 -1.77
C LYS A 121 22.27 -0.36 -1.69
N GLU A 122 22.70 0.24 -2.79
CA GLU A 122 22.97 1.68 -2.87
C GLU A 122 21.73 2.51 -2.59
N ALA A 123 20.55 2.09 -3.05
CA ALA A 123 19.30 2.82 -2.87
C ALA A 123 18.94 3.02 -1.39
N THR A 124 19.30 2.08 -0.53
CA THR A 124 19.00 2.08 0.92
C THR A 124 20.15 2.52 1.81
N ASN A 125 21.34 2.70 1.24
CA ASN A 125 22.59 2.94 2.00
C ASN A 125 22.67 4.32 2.66
N ASP A 126 21.89 5.29 2.18
CA ASP A 126 21.87 6.64 2.71
C ASP A 126 20.46 7.02 3.18
N ILE A 127 20.28 7.16 4.49
CA ILE A 127 19.01 7.52 5.10
C ILE A 127 18.60 8.96 4.78
N SER A 128 19.56 9.84 4.51
CA SER A 128 19.31 11.26 4.20
C SER A 128 18.77 11.48 2.79
N LYS A 129 19.07 10.57 1.88
CA LYS A 129 18.62 10.59 0.48
C LYS A 129 18.13 9.21 0.04
N PRO A 130 17.03 8.71 0.61
CA PRO A 130 16.53 7.38 0.26
C PRO A 130 15.98 7.37 -1.17
N VAL A 131 16.27 6.29 -1.90
CA VAL A 131 15.74 6.05 -3.24
C VAL A 131 14.81 4.84 -3.22
N ILE A 132 13.58 5.04 -3.66
CA ILE A 132 12.60 3.96 -3.86
C ILE A 132 12.82 3.38 -5.25
N LEU A 133 13.00 2.07 -5.33
CA LEU A 133 13.17 1.37 -6.59
C LEU A 133 11.89 0.65 -6.99
N ILE A 134 11.43 0.90 -8.22
CA ILE A 134 10.26 0.24 -8.82
C ILE A 134 10.72 -0.37 -10.14
N ASP A 135 10.99 -1.67 -10.14
CA ASP A 135 11.32 -2.44 -11.32
C ASP A 135 10.06 -2.81 -12.13
N GLY A 136 10.24 -3.39 -13.32
CA GLY A 136 9.13 -3.76 -14.18
C GLY A 136 8.12 -4.69 -13.52
N LYS A 137 8.58 -5.64 -12.70
CA LYS A 137 7.71 -6.55 -11.95
C LYS A 137 6.89 -5.81 -10.90
N SER A 138 7.53 -4.98 -10.10
CA SER A 138 6.89 -4.19 -9.04
C SER A 138 5.91 -3.20 -9.62
N LEU A 139 6.24 -2.58 -10.77
CA LEU A 139 5.36 -1.67 -11.48
C LEU A 139 4.09 -2.38 -11.97
N ILE A 140 4.21 -3.55 -12.61
CA ILE A 140 3.06 -4.35 -13.06
C ILE A 140 2.18 -4.78 -11.89
N LEU A 141 2.76 -5.27 -10.79
CA LEU A 141 1.97 -5.66 -9.61
C LEU A 141 1.23 -4.47 -9.01
N SER A 142 1.87 -3.31 -8.96
CA SER A 142 1.22 -2.07 -8.52
C SER A 142 0.11 -1.64 -9.48
N CYS A 143 0.32 -1.71 -10.79
CA CYS A 143 -0.71 -1.40 -11.79
C CYS A 143 -1.93 -2.33 -11.67
N ILE A 144 -1.72 -3.60 -11.36
CA ILE A 144 -2.79 -4.57 -11.09
C ILE A 144 -3.55 -4.19 -9.81
N ASP A 145 -2.82 -3.85 -8.73
CA ASP A 145 -3.43 -3.50 -7.44
C ASP A 145 -4.29 -2.21 -7.53
N TYR A 146 -3.87 -1.27 -8.37
CA TYR A 146 -4.57 0.00 -8.58
C TYR A 146 -5.46 0.03 -9.82
N GLU A 147 -5.62 -1.10 -10.52
CA GLU A 147 -6.44 -1.24 -11.73
C GLU A 147 -6.02 -0.25 -12.84
N ILE A 148 -4.71 -0.05 -13.02
CA ILE A 148 -4.15 0.84 -14.03
C ILE A 148 -3.77 0.00 -15.27
N GLY A 149 -4.54 0.14 -16.35
CA GLY A 149 -4.33 -0.65 -17.58
C GLY A 149 -4.73 -2.12 -17.46
N PHE A 150 -5.32 -2.55 -16.34
CA PHE A 150 -5.82 -3.90 -16.14
C PHE A 150 -7.32 -3.88 -15.86
N THR A 151 -8.05 -4.81 -16.48
CA THR A 151 -9.47 -5.04 -16.25
C THR A 151 -9.69 -6.39 -15.59
N PHE A 152 -10.66 -6.45 -14.67
CA PHE A 152 -11.03 -7.67 -13.97
C PHE A 152 -12.48 -8.01 -14.28
N SER A 153 -12.67 -9.16 -14.90
CA SER A 153 -14.00 -9.73 -15.09
C SER A 153 -14.24 -10.86 -14.11
N PRO A 154 -15.39 -10.92 -13.44
CA PRO A 154 -15.70 -12.03 -12.56
C PRO A 154 -15.86 -13.31 -13.39
N VAL A 155 -15.15 -14.37 -13.01
CA VAL A 155 -15.27 -15.70 -13.60
C VAL A 155 -15.64 -16.69 -12.51
N PHE A 156 -16.72 -17.44 -12.69
CA PHE A 156 -17.04 -18.54 -11.80
C PHE A 156 -15.97 -19.63 -11.90
N SER A 157 -15.32 -19.92 -10.78
CA SER A 157 -14.30 -20.96 -10.70
C SER A 157 -14.81 -22.13 -9.86
N LYS A 158 -15.16 -23.23 -10.54
CA LYS A 158 -15.54 -24.50 -9.88
C LYS A 158 -14.46 -24.95 -8.89
N LYS A 159 -13.18 -24.87 -9.30
CA LYS A 159 -12.03 -25.24 -8.44
C LYS A 159 -11.98 -24.41 -7.13
N THR A 160 -12.30 -23.12 -7.20
CA THR A 160 -12.36 -22.26 -5.99
C THR A 160 -13.56 -22.63 -5.14
N MET A 161 -14.70 -22.93 -5.75
CA MET A 161 -15.89 -23.36 -5.06
C MET A 161 -15.68 -24.72 -4.37
N ASP A 162 -15.07 -25.68 -5.07
CA ASP A 162 -14.75 -26.99 -4.50
C ASP A 162 -13.80 -26.88 -3.30
N LYS A 163 -12.82 -25.98 -3.33
CA LYS A 163 -11.93 -25.70 -2.18
C LYS A 163 -12.69 -25.09 -1.00
N LEU A 164 -13.67 -24.23 -1.23
CA LEU A 164 -14.52 -23.65 -0.19
C LEU A 164 -15.40 -24.74 0.43
N MET A 165 -16.04 -25.56 -0.41
CA MET A 165 -16.90 -26.67 0.05
C MET A 165 -16.12 -27.75 0.79
N ALA A 166 -14.89 -28.07 0.35
CA ALA A 166 -14.01 -29.01 1.06
C ALA A 166 -13.63 -28.54 2.48
N LYS A 167 -13.41 -27.23 2.65
CA LYS A 167 -13.19 -26.64 4.00
C LYS A 167 -14.43 -26.75 4.89
N THR A 168 -15.62 -26.61 4.31
CA THR A 168 -16.89 -26.72 5.05
C THR A 168 -17.16 -28.17 5.48
N ASN A 169 -16.82 -29.14 4.63
CA ASN A 169 -16.99 -30.57 4.94
C ASN A 169 -15.98 -31.12 5.98
N GLY A 170 -14.85 -30.41 6.20
CA GLY A 170 -13.87 -30.75 7.24
C GLY A 170 -14.22 -30.25 8.64
N ILE A 171 -15.27 -29.44 8.81
CA ILE A 171 -15.69 -28.83 10.08
C ILE A 171 -16.88 -29.57 10.75
N ASN A 172 -17.39 -30.65 10.14
CA ASN A 172 -18.58 -31.38 10.64
C ASN A 172 -18.32 -32.27 11.86
N ASN A 173 -17.43 -31.89 12.79
CA ASN A 173 -17.31 -32.51 14.10
C ASN A 173 -17.10 -31.52 15.25
N ALA A 174 -17.77 -30.38 15.25
CA ALA A 174 -17.93 -29.57 16.46
C ALA A 174 -19.19 -28.72 16.37
N VAL A 175 -20.19 -29.19 17.13
CA VAL A 175 -21.37 -28.47 17.70
C VAL A 175 -22.04 -27.42 16.79
N VAL A 176 -23.22 -27.78 16.33
CA VAL A 176 -24.23 -26.93 15.74
C VAL A 176 -24.80 -26.02 16.83
N ASP A 177 -24.66 -24.71 16.69
CA ASP A 177 -25.64 -23.77 17.17
C ASP A 177 -26.16 -22.98 15.96
N ASN A 178 -27.45 -23.18 15.69
CA ASN A 178 -28.22 -22.47 14.67
C ASN A 178 -28.37 -21.02 15.09
N ASP A 179 -27.98 -20.07 14.22
CA ASP A 179 -28.88 -18.97 13.82
C ASP A 179 -28.38 -18.21 12.57
N ILE A 180 -29.20 -18.29 11.59
CA ILE A 180 -29.63 -17.40 10.50
C ILE A 180 -28.76 -16.12 10.22
N GLY A 181 -28.26 -16.01 8.98
CA GLY A 181 -27.89 -14.73 8.35
C GLY A 181 -26.51 -14.75 7.71
N GLU A 182 -26.47 -14.61 6.41
CA GLU A 182 -25.26 -14.42 5.61
C GLU A 182 -24.43 -13.24 6.14
N THR A 183 -23.45 -13.53 6.97
CA THR A 183 -22.52 -12.53 7.49
C THR A 183 -21.14 -12.76 6.89
N SER A 184 -20.80 -11.98 5.89
CA SER A 184 -19.46 -11.99 5.35
C SER A 184 -18.47 -11.41 6.38
N VAL A 185 -17.71 -12.28 7.03
CA VAL A 185 -16.62 -11.87 7.93
C VAL A 185 -15.39 -11.56 7.09
N VAL A 186 -14.93 -10.32 7.13
CA VAL A 186 -13.69 -9.88 6.46
C VAL A 186 -12.56 -9.86 7.49
N THR A 187 -11.50 -10.64 7.24
CA THR A 187 -10.31 -10.67 8.12
C THR A 187 -9.10 -10.12 7.37
N VAL A 188 -8.36 -9.19 8.01
CA VAL A 188 -7.20 -8.52 7.41
C VAL A 188 -6.13 -8.31 8.47
N ASP A 189 -4.87 -8.62 8.11
CA ASP A 189 -3.71 -8.28 8.91
C ASP A 189 -3.22 -6.87 8.56
N LYS A 190 -2.97 -6.05 9.58
CA LYS A 190 -2.40 -4.72 9.38
C LYS A 190 -1.54 -4.31 10.57
N ILE A 191 -0.41 -3.67 10.30
CA ILE A 191 0.42 -3.07 11.33
C ILE A 191 -0.21 -1.75 11.80
N ILE A 192 -0.41 -1.59 13.10
CA ILE A 192 -0.65 -0.31 13.74
C ILE A 192 0.70 0.41 13.77
N SER A 193 0.84 1.43 12.95
CA SER A 193 2.11 2.10 12.73
C SER A 193 2.45 3.08 13.86
N ILE A 194 3.72 3.47 13.97
CA ILE A 194 4.15 4.55 14.88
C ILE A 194 3.34 5.82 14.65
N ASN A 195 3.06 6.15 13.39
CA ASN A 195 2.27 7.34 13.05
C ASN A 195 0.83 7.25 13.51
N ASP A 196 0.20 6.05 13.46
CA ASP A 196 -1.14 5.84 13.98
C ASP A 196 -1.17 6.04 15.51
N ILE A 197 -0.17 5.50 16.20
CA ILE A 197 -0.06 5.58 17.66
C ILE A 197 0.21 7.04 18.09
N ARG A 198 1.12 7.72 17.43
CA ARG A 198 1.46 9.14 17.70
C ARG A 198 0.26 10.05 17.47
N ALA A 199 -0.45 9.86 16.37
CA ALA A 199 -1.65 10.63 16.03
C ALA A 199 -2.88 10.23 16.88
N ARG A 200 -2.78 9.18 17.70
CA ARG A 200 -3.87 8.62 18.52
C ARG A 200 -5.10 8.26 17.69
N ILE A 201 -4.88 7.73 16.49
CA ILE A 201 -5.88 7.25 15.56
C ILE A 201 -5.61 5.80 15.23
N LEU A 202 -6.63 5.09 14.76
CA LEU A 202 -6.53 3.71 14.31
C LEU A 202 -7.03 3.63 12.88
N ARG A 203 -6.11 3.67 11.91
CA ARG A 203 -6.46 3.66 10.48
C ARG A 203 -7.01 2.31 10.05
N LEU A 204 -8.16 2.35 9.39
CA LEU A 204 -8.79 1.16 8.83
C LEU A 204 -7.92 0.51 7.76
N PRO A 205 -7.92 -0.83 7.67
CA PRO A 205 -7.47 -1.51 6.47
C PRO A 205 -8.32 -1.09 5.27
N ARG A 206 -7.69 -0.73 4.16
CA ARG A 206 -8.40 -0.31 2.93
C ARG A 206 -9.44 -1.33 2.47
N MET A 207 -9.16 -2.61 2.67
CA MET A 207 -10.08 -3.69 2.33
C MET A 207 -11.39 -3.61 3.12
N ILE A 208 -11.30 -3.36 4.42
CA ILE A 208 -12.49 -3.26 5.29
C ILE A 208 -13.23 -1.96 4.98
N ALA A 209 -12.52 -0.87 4.73
CA ALA A 209 -13.12 0.42 4.42
C ALA A 209 -14.13 0.38 3.25
N LYS A 210 -13.95 -0.51 2.28
CA LYS A 210 -14.88 -0.67 1.14
C LYS A 210 -16.26 -1.20 1.54
N PHE A 211 -16.38 -1.90 2.65
CA PHE A 211 -17.64 -2.49 3.14
C PHE A 211 -18.40 -1.58 4.10
N ILE A 212 -17.83 -0.45 4.47
CA ILE A 212 -18.43 0.49 5.42
C ILE A 212 -19.19 1.56 4.61
N PRO A 213 -20.47 1.83 4.91
CA PRO A 213 -21.20 2.90 4.29
C PRO A 213 -20.50 4.26 4.41
N LEU A 214 -20.63 5.11 3.38
CA LEU A 214 -19.97 6.42 3.34
C LEU A 214 -20.48 7.40 4.39
N ASP A 215 -21.71 7.24 4.81
CA ASP A 215 -22.40 8.06 5.81
C ASP A 215 -22.19 7.58 7.25
N GLN A 216 -21.54 6.41 7.43
CA GLN A 216 -21.31 5.85 8.76
C GLN A 216 -20.24 6.67 9.52
N GLN A 217 -20.66 7.31 10.62
CA GLN A 217 -19.80 8.16 11.46
C GLN A 217 -19.33 7.50 12.75
N LYS A 218 -19.89 6.35 13.10
CA LYS A 218 -19.57 5.62 14.32
C LYS A 218 -19.51 4.11 14.04
N ALA A 219 -18.73 3.38 14.83
CA ALA A 219 -18.65 1.94 14.72
C ALA A 219 -18.38 1.29 16.09
N ILE A 220 -18.84 0.07 16.23
CA ILE A 220 -18.60 -0.75 17.43
C ILE A 220 -17.27 -1.47 17.25
N VAL A 221 -16.33 -1.22 18.15
CA VAL A 221 -14.98 -1.80 18.11
C VAL A 221 -14.69 -2.57 19.40
N CYS A 222 -14.37 -3.85 19.23
CA CYS A 222 -13.79 -4.72 20.26
C CYS A 222 -12.27 -4.75 20.02
N PHE A 223 -11.51 -4.26 20.97
CA PHE A 223 -10.05 -4.19 20.83
C PHE A 223 -9.39 -5.17 21.78
N ASN A 224 -8.69 -6.16 21.22
CA ASN A 224 -7.92 -7.18 21.93
C ASN A 224 -8.70 -7.87 23.08
N GLY A 225 -9.96 -8.22 22.81
CA GLY A 225 -10.84 -8.90 23.77
C GLY A 225 -11.47 -8.02 24.86
N LEU A 226 -11.26 -6.70 24.81
CA LEU A 226 -11.98 -5.77 25.70
C LEU A 226 -13.45 -5.67 25.33
N PRO A 227 -14.32 -5.24 26.27
CA PRO A 227 -15.70 -4.92 25.96
C PRO A 227 -15.80 -3.97 24.77
N ALA A 228 -16.78 -4.21 23.91
CA ALA A 228 -17.00 -3.40 22.73
C ALA A 228 -17.29 -1.94 23.11
N LYS A 229 -16.66 -1.02 22.41
CA LYS A 229 -16.82 0.43 22.58
C LYS A 229 -17.25 1.06 21.27
N GLU A 230 -18.16 2.01 21.33
CA GLU A 230 -18.50 2.84 20.18
C GLU A 230 -17.41 3.89 19.97
N LEU A 231 -16.81 3.90 18.78
CA LEU A 231 -15.77 4.86 18.39
C LEU A 231 -16.24 5.73 17.22
N ASN A 232 -15.78 6.98 17.22
CA ASN A 232 -15.98 7.86 16.07
C ASN A 232 -15.16 7.37 14.87
N LEU A 233 -15.81 7.30 13.72
CA LEU A 233 -15.24 6.91 12.45
C LEU A 233 -15.18 8.12 11.52
N ASP A 234 -13.97 8.58 11.21
CA ASP A 234 -13.76 9.48 10.07
C ASP A 234 -13.71 8.65 8.78
N ARG A 235 -14.82 8.66 8.05
CA ARG A 235 -14.96 7.83 6.85
C ARG A 235 -14.16 8.40 5.68
N THR A 236 -13.98 9.70 5.61
CA THR A 236 -13.19 10.38 4.57
C THR A 236 -11.71 10.06 4.71
N ARG A 237 -11.19 10.13 5.92
CA ARG A 237 -9.77 9.85 6.23
C ARG A 237 -9.52 8.39 6.64
N THR A 238 -10.58 7.59 6.74
CA THR A 238 -10.56 6.14 7.02
C THR A 238 -9.84 5.76 8.31
N TYR A 239 -10.20 6.39 9.44
CA TYR A 239 -9.66 6.05 10.75
C TYR A 239 -10.70 6.15 11.87
N PHE A 240 -10.42 5.46 12.99
CA PHE A 240 -11.11 5.63 14.27
C PHE A 240 -10.34 6.60 15.15
N GLY A 241 -11.07 7.56 15.75
CA GLY A 241 -10.61 8.39 16.85
C GLY A 241 -10.93 7.77 18.22
N GLY A 242 -10.38 8.38 19.29
CA GLY A 242 -10.68 7.96 20.67
C GLY A 242 -9.99 6.66 21.12
N VAL A 243 -8.91 6.24 20.47
CA VAL A 243 -8.20 4.98 20.73
C VAL A 243 -7.04 5.07 21.72
N SER A 244 -6.80 6.25 22.29
CA SER A 244 -5.66 6.50 23.22
C SER A 244 -5.63 5.57 24.42
N GLU A 245 -6.78 5.24 24.98
CA GLU A 245 -6.91 4.33 26.12
C GLU A 245 -6.47 2.90 25.75
N PHE A 246 -6.82 2.43 24.56
CA PHE A 246 -6.40 1.13 24.06
C PHE A 246 -4.88 1.06 23.89
N TYR A 247 -4.28 2.12 23.32
CA TYR A 247 -2.84 2.18 23.10
C TYR A 247 -2.04 2.17 24.41
N LYS A 248 -2.51 2.90 25.44
CA LYS A 248 -1.92 2.88 26.77
C LYS A 248 -2.09 1.52 27.45
N LYS A 249 -3.32 0.98 27.45
CA LYS A 249 -3.64 -0.29 28.11
C LYS A 249 -2.85 -1.48 27.58
N PHE A 250 -2.51 -1.46 26.30
CA PHE A 250 -1.75 -2.52 25.64
C PHE A 250 -0.29 -2.14 25.38
N ASN A 251 0.24 -1.16 26.09
CA ASN A 251 1.66 -0.73 26.02
C ASN A 251 2.15 -0.47 24.57
N LEU A 252 1.29 0.05 23.69
CA LEU A 252 1.72 0.58 22.41
C LEU A 252 2.33 1.99 22.59
N ILE A 253 2.03 2.63 23.72
CA ILE A 253 2.71 3.83 24.22
C ILE A 253 3.34 3.40 25.54
N SER A 254 4.66 3.30 25.56
CA SER A 254 5.42 2.94 26.76
C SER A 254 5.41 4.08 27.79
N GLU A 255 5.75 3.78 29.03
CA GLU A 255 5.84 4.77 30.11
C GLU A 255 6.88 5.87 29.83
N ASP A 256 7.94 5.53 29.12
CA ASP A 256 8.99 6.46 28.65
C ASP A 256 8.58 7.29 27.42
N GLY A 257 7.35 7.12 26.91
CA GLY A 257 6.83 7.82 25.73
C GLY A 257 7.21 7.19 24.38
N THR A 258 7.84 6.01 24.39
CA THR A 258 8.18 5.29 23.15
C THR A 258 6.92 4.68 22.51
N TYR A 259 6.85 4.69 21.19
CA TYR A 259 5.75 4.12 20.40
C TYR A 259 6.14 2.76 19.84
N VAL A 260 5.35 1.72 20.14
CA VAL A 260 5.62 0.33 19.74
C VAL A 260 4.68 -0.09 18.62
N PRO A 261 5.14 -0.09 17.34
CA PRO A 261 4.30 -0.57 16.24
C PRO A 261 4.01 -2.06 16.44
N THR A 262 2.75 -2.44 16.22
CA THR A 262 2.29 -3.80 16.52
C THR A 262 1.41 -4.32 15.38
N LYS A 263 1.62 -5.56 14.97
CA LYS A 263 0.74 -6.23 14.03
C LYS A 263 -0.60 -6.50 14.69
N ALA A 264 -1.68 -6.30 13.96
CA ALA A 264 -3.04 -6.54 14.43
C ALA A 264 -3.85 -7.28 13.37
N VAL A 265 -4.64 -8.25 13.81
CA VAL A 265 -5.62 -8.95 13.01
C VAL A 265 -6.96 -8.24 13.18
N TRP A 266 -7.53 -7.80 12.09
CA TRP A 266 -8.80 -7.11 12.03
C TRP A 266 -9.88 -8.03 11.50
N LYS A 267 -10.98 -8.15 12.22
CA LYS A 267 -12.19 -8.80 11.76
C LYS A 267 -13.32 -7.79 11.68
N TYR A 268 -13.99 -7.75 10.56
CA TYR A 268 -15.16 -6.90 10.33
C TYR A 268 -16.36 -7.76 9.98
N CYS A 269 -17.47 -7.50 10.65
CA CYS A 269 -18.72 -8.18 10.42
C CYS A 269 -19.88 -7.24 10.82
N ASN A 270 -20.78 -6.95 9.87
CA ASN A 270 -22.02 -6.19 10.12
C ASN A 270 -21.84 -4.92 10.98
N GLY A 271 -20.92 -4.05 10.62
CA GLY A 271 -20.67 -2.79 11.34
C GLY A 271 -19.89 -2.92 12.64
N LYS A 272 -19.48 -4.14 13.01
CA LYS A 272 -18.66 -4.41 14.19
C LYS A 272 -17.24 -4.80 13.82
N PHE A 273 -16.28 -4.34 14.60
CA PHE A 273 -14.85 -4.64 14.46
C PHE A 273 -14.34 -5.43 15.67
N ASP A 274 -13.66 -6.53 15.42
CA ASP A 274 -12.81 -7.21 16.41
C ASP A 274 -11.36 -7.07 15.97
N ILE A 275 -10.55 -6.41 16.77
CA ILE A 275 -9.15 -6.08 16.47
C ILE A 275 -8.28 -6.73 17.53
N ARG A 276 -7.43 -7.66 17.12
CA ARG A 276 -6.53 -8.40 18.01
C ARG A 276 -5.10 -8.13 17.67
N LEU A 277 -4.32 -7.80 18.69
CA LEU A 277 -2.87 -7.63 18.56
C LEU A 277 -2.22 -9.01 18.40
N ASP A 278 -1.37 -9.14 17.40
CA ASP A 278 -0.53 -10.31 17.16
C ASP A 278 0.82 -10.04 17.83
N ARG A 279 0.99 -10.61 19.02
CA ARG A 279 2.20 -10.47 19.87
C ARG A 279 2.90 -11.79 20.03
#